data_82d91aed08e698291d8dc6483671e86e
#
_entry.id   82d91aed08e698291d8dc6483671e86e
#
_cell.length_a   1.000
_cell.length_b   1.000
_cell.length_c   1.000
_cell.angle_alpha   90.00
_cell.angle_beta   90.00
_cell.angle_gamma   90.00
#
_symmetry.space_group_name_H-M   'P 1'
#
loop_
_entity.id
_entity.type
_entity.pdbx_description
1 polymer ?
#
loop_
_entity_poly.entity_id
_entity_poly.type
_entity_poly.pdbx_seq_one_letter_code
_entity_poly.pdbx_strand_id
1 'polypeptide(L)'
;PSWPISCCSACICFLTFALLRRSGYIGSRYTASKPCGGRTVAVLGCGVDIVYPPENRRLLAQIVETGGAVISEYAPGTQPLPAFFPARNRIISGLSEGTLVVEAAQRSGSLITAEMALSEGRDVYAIPGSIYSPQSGGCHNLIRAGARLVETPQEILVEMRLTEPPRRPVREQLTPEEARIYHVLSFDHALSMDEILDSMPEHEGANIPLLLLQMQLKGIITENEMHAYRRAER
;
A
#
# COMPACT_ATOMS: atom_id res chain seq x y z
N PRO A 1 3.62 9.62 -1.81
CA PRO A 1 2.41 9.19 -1.12
C PRO A 1 2.75 7.95 -0.32
N SER A 2 2.83 8.11 0.98
CA SER A 2 2.98 6.98 1.90
C SER A 2 1.60 6.35 2.04
N TRP A 3 1.40 5.21 1.45
CA TRP A 3 0.23 4.39 1.75
C TRP A 3 0.21 4.15 3.26
N PRO A 4 -0.85 4.51 3.97
CA PRO A 4 -0.91 4.34 5.41
C PRO A 4 -0.93 2.84 5.72
N ILE A 5 0.20 2.37 6.24
CA ILE A 5 0.40 0.99 6.69
C ILE A 5 -0.46 0.69 7.94
N SER A 6 -1.18 1.69 8.44
CA SER A 6 -1.91 1.62 9.71
C SER A 6 -3.32 1.03 9.63
N CYS A 7 -3.81 0.66 8.45
CA CYS A 7 -5.14 0.07 8.35
C CYS A 7 -5.07 -1.43 8.26
N CYS A 8 -4.84 -2.09 9.39
CA CYS A 8 -4.99 -3.52 9.45
C CYS A 8 -5.49 -4.01 10.78
N SER A 9 -6.76 -3.95 10.96
CA SER A 9 -7.41 -4.80 11.93
C SER A 9 -7.55 -6.20 11.34
N ALA A 10 -6.76 -7.15 11.84
CA ALA A 10 -7.00 -8.58 11.89
C ALA A 10 -7.00 -9.45 10.61
N CYS A 11 -7.22 -8.96 9.39
CA CYS A 11 -7.45 -9.84 8.24
C CYS A 11 -6.28 -10.08 7.28
N ILE A 12 -5.29 -9.20 7.20
CA ILE A 12 -4.15 -9.36 6.27
C ILE A 12 -3.14 -10.43 6.75
N CYS A 13 -3.24 -10.86 8.00
CA CYS A 13 -2.31 -11.83 8.60
C CYS A 13 -2.35 -13.25 7.99
N PHE A 14 -3.36 -13.60 7.24
CA PHE A 14 -3.52 -14.92 6.62
C PHE A 14 -3.36 -14.97 5.11
N LEU A 15 -3.23 -13.83 4.46
CA LEU A 15 -3.06 -13.77 3.02
C LEU A 15 -1.59 -13.69 2.65
N THR A 16 -1.15 -14.66 1.90
CA THR A 16 0.15 -14.60 1.23
C THR A 16 0.03 -13.64 0.08
N PHE A 17 0.46 -12.40 0.29
CA PHE A 17 0.42 -11.35 -0.71
C PHE A 17 1.83 -10.95 -1.13
N ALA A 18 2.13 -11.01 -2.42
CA ALA A 18 3.38 -10.51 -2.95
C ALA A 18 3.27 -9.00 -3.18
N LEU A 19 3.76 -8.21 -2.23
CA LEU A 19 3.86 -6.75 -2.38
C LEU A 19 5.14 -6.41 -3.16
N LEU A 20 5.02 -5.91 -4.38
CA LEU A 20 6.13 -5.58 -5.25
C LEU A 20 6.34 -4.08 -5.36
N ARG A 21 7.50 -3.62 -4.91
CA ARG A 21 7.96 -2.24 -5.03
C ARG A 21 9.34 -2.19 -5.70
N ARG A 22 9.68 -1.10 -6.40
CA ARG A 22 10.93 -0.91 -7.14
C ARG A 22 12.21 -1.24 -6.37
N SER A 23 12.26 -0.90 -5.10
CA SER A 23 13.40 -1.21 -4.24
C SER A 23 13.35 -2.66 -3.75
N GLY A 24 13.21 -3.62 -4.61
CA GLY A 24 13.17 -5.08 -4.46
C GLY A 24 13.64 -5.74 -3.15
N TYR A 25 13.80 -4.96 -2.11
CA TYR A 25 14.33 -5.37 -0.83
C TYR A 25 13.24 -6.05 0.01
N ILE A 26 13.55 -7.22 0.47
CA ILE A 26 12.80 -7.98 1.49
C ILE A 26 12.41 -7.08 2.67
N GLY A 27 13.27 -6.08 3.00
CA GLY A 27 13.10 -5.14 4.10
C GLY A 27 11.80 -4.34 4.08
N SER A 28 11.38 -3.83 2.92
CA SER A 28 10.16 -3.03 2.82
C SER A 28 8.90 -3.87 3.06
N ARG A 29 8.90 -5.13 2.66
CA ARG A 29 7.79 -6.08 2.86
C ARG A 29 7.67 -6.49 4.32
N TYR A 30 8.79 -6.78 4.96
CA TYR A 30 8.83 -7.12 6.38
C TYR A 30 8.34 -5.95 7.25
N THR A 31 8.79 -4.71 6.94
CA THR A 31 8.35 -3.52 7.67
C THR A 31 6.84 -3.29 7.54
N ALA A 32 6.24 -3.63 6.40
CA ALA A 32 4.80 -3.52 6.20
C ALA A 32 4.00 -4.56 6.98
N SER A 33 4.51 -5.79 7.16
CA SER A 33 3.79 -6.86 7.87
C SER A 33 3.93 -6.79 9.39
N LYS A 34 5.03 -6.24 9.90
CA LYS A 34 5.36 -6.23 11.33
C LYS A 34 4.33 -5.54 12.23
N PRO A 35 3.82 -4.33 11.92
CA PRO A 35 2.85 -3.65 12.77
C PRO A 35 1.54 -4.42 12.97
N CYS A 36 1.22 -5.32 12.03
CA CYS A 36 -0.04 -6.06 11.99
C CYS A 36 0.10 -7.50 12.51
N GLY A 37 1.28 -7.89 13.05
CA GLY A 37 1.53 -9.27 13.46
C GLY A 37 1.58 -10.28 12.29
N GLY A 38 1.69 -9.79 11.05
CA GLY A 38 1.76 -10.62 9.85
C GLY A 38 3.07 -11.41 9.76
N ARG A 39 2.99 -12.64 9.26
CA ARG A 39 4.15 -13.49 8.99
C ARG A 39 4.69 -13.22 7.59
N THR A 40 6.01 -13.26 7.46
CA THR A 40 6.69 -13.04 6.17
C THR A 40 7.38 -14.34 5.74
N VAL A 41 7.24 -14.70 4.48
CA VAL A 41 8.04 -15.76 3.86
C VAL A 41 9.06 -15.12 2.91
N ALA A 42 10.34 -15.33 3.17
CA ALA A 42 11.42 -14.90 2.29
C ALA A 42 11.84 -16.07 1.40
N VAL A 43 11.71 -15.88 0.08
CA VAL A 43 12.21 -16.87 -0.91
C VAL A 43 13.54 -16.38 -1.43
N LEU A 44 14.59 -17.20 -1.36
CA LEU A 44 15.94 -16.83 -1.77
C LEU A 44 16.27 -17.31 -3.20
N GLY A 45 17.16 -16.59 -3.87
CA GLY A 45 17.79 -16.99 -5.15
C GLY A 45 19.22 -17.49 -4.95
N CYS A 46 19.50 -18.15 -3.80
CA CYS A 46 20.78 -18.74 -3.41
C CYS A 46 20.52 -19.80 -2.35
N GLY A 47 21.53 -20.51 -1.88
CA GLY A 47 21.40 -21.44 -0.76
C GLY A 47 20.81 -20.77 0.48
N VAL A 48 20.05 -21.52 1.27
CA VAL A 48 19.35 -20.98 2.47
C VAL A 48 20.31 -20.46 3.54
N ASP A 49 21.54 -20.94 3.54
CA ASP A 49 22.65 -20.55 4.41
C ASP A 49 23.41 -19.29 3.91
N ILE A 50 23.14 -18.85 2.68
CA ILE A 50 23.77 -17.70 2.07
C ILE A 50 22.87 -16.48 2.21
N VAL A 51 23.37 -15.47 2.93
CA VAL A 51 22.66 -14.17 3.05
C VAL A 51 23.06 -13.25 1.91
N TYR A 52 22.09 -12.97 1.02
CA TYR A 52 22.32 -12.05 -0.09
C TYR A 52 21.12 -11.09 -0.26
N PRO A 53 21.34 -9.76 -0.39
CA PRO A 53 22.61 -9.10 -0.10
C PRO A 53 22.97 -9.18 1.40
N PRO A 54 24.26 -9.04 1.79
CA PRO A 54 24.73 -9.24 3.18
C PRO A 54 24.05 -8.34 4.21
N GLU A 55 23.58 -7.16 3.80
CA GLU A 55 22.87 -6.19 4.65
C GLU A 55 21.59 -6.74 5.22
N ASN A 56 20.98 -7.72 4.57
CA ASN A 56 19.71 -8.33 4.98
C ASN A 56 19.87 -9.39 6.11
N ARG A 57 21.07 -9.62 6.65
CA ARG A 57 21.30 -10.63 7.71
C ARG A 57 20.39 -10.45 8.90
N ARG A 58 20.27 -9.22 9.42
CA ARG A 58 19.38 -8.91 10.56
C ARG A 58 17.92 -9.12 10.21
N LEU A 59 17.54 -8.76 8.99
CA LEU A 59 16.18 -8.90 8.51
C LEU A 59 15.75 -10.37 8.42
N LEU A 60 16.60 -11.24 7.86
CA LEU A 60 16.29 -12.66 7.77
C LEU A 60 16.15 -13.31 9.15
N ALA A 61 17.04 -12.96 10.10
CA ALA A 61 16.90 -13.39 11.50
C ALA A 61 15.56 -12.95 12.10
N GLN A 62 15.19 -11.69 11.94
CA GLN A 62 13.91 -11.14 12.43
C GLN A 62 12.69 -11.83 11.81
N ILE A 63 12.73 -12.18 10.52
CA ILE A 63 11.63 -12.92 9.86
C ILE A 63 11.41 -14.26 10.58
N VAL A 64 12.48 -15.01 10.86
CA VAL A 64 12.38 -16.30 11.54
C VAL A 64 11.92 -16.14 12.99
N GLU A 65 12.49 -15.19 13.74
CA GLU A 65 12.14 -14.89 15.12
C GLU A 65 10.66 -14.51 15.30
N THR A 66 10.07 -13.85 14.30
CA THR A 66 8.65 -13.47 14.31
C THR A 66 7.70 -14.55 13.77
N GLY A 67 8.18 -15.79 13.62
CA GLY A 67 7.38 -16.92 13.15
C GLY A 67 7.14 -16.95 11.63
N GLY A 68 7.94 -16.20 10.87
CA GLY A 68 8.01 -16.30 9.42
C GLY A 68 8.96 -17.44 8.98
N ALA A 69 9.23 -17.51 7.68
CA ALA A 69 10.09 -18.54 7.11
C ALA A 69 11.07 -17.98 6.07
N VAL A 70 12.23 -18.63 5.96
CA VAL A 70 13.19 -18.40 4.87
C VAL A 70 13.31 -19.70 4.10
N ILE A 71 13.01 -19.68 2.81
CA ILE A 71 13.00 -20.87 1.96
C ILE A 71 13.87 -20.66 0.70
N SER A 72 14.37 -21.74 0.16
CA SER A 72 15.12 -21.77 -1.10
C SER A 72 14.94 -23.11 -1.82
N GLU A 73 14.97 -23.09 -3.15
CA GLU A 73 15.09 -24.29 -3.99
C GLU A 73 16.54 -24.74 -4.19
N TYR A 74 17.49 -23.86 -3.85
CA TYR A 74 18.91 -24.14 -4.10
C TYR A 74 19.54 -24.84 -2.90
N ALA A 75 20.44 -25.77 -3.19
CA ALA A 75 21.19 -26.49 -2.17
C ALA A 75 22.00 -25.49 -1.29
N PRO A 76 22.23 -25.81 0.00
CA PRO A 76 23.14 -25.04 0.84
C PRO A 76 24.50 -24.82 0.16
N GLY A 77 25.10 -23.65 0.36
CA GLY A 77 26.37 -23.24 -0.28
C GLY A 77 26.22 -22.68 -1.69
N THR A 78 25.04 -22.74 -2.32
CA THR A 78 24.84 -22.20 -3.67
C THR A 78 24.90 -20.67 -3.67
N GLN A 79 25.87 -20.12 -4.39
CA GLN A 79 26.08 -18.68 -4.51
C GLN A 79 24.97 -18.00 -5.32
N PRO A 80 24.63 -16.72 -5.05
CA PRO A 80 23.61 -16.00 -5.79
C PRO A 80 24.09 -15.72 -7.23
N LEU A 81 23.25 -16.10 -8.21
CA LEU A 81 23.46 -15.79 -9.62
C LEU A 81 22.28 -14.95 -10.14
N PRO A 82 22.52 -14.02 -11.08
CA PRO A 82 21.45 -13.15 -11.63
C PRO A 82 20.24 -13.93 -12.18
N ALA A 83 20.49 -15.09 -12.82
CA ALA A 83 19.44 -15.94 -13.37
C ALA A 83 18.52 -16.59 -12.31
N PHE A 84 18.99 -16.74 -11.07
CA PHE A 84 18.22 -17.38 -10.00
C PHE A 84 17.12 -16.49 -9.43
N PHE A 85 17.26 -15.17 -9.57
CA PHE A 85 16.24 -14.24 -9.05
C PHE A 85 14.93 -14.26 -9.84
N PRO A 86 14.94 -14.21 -11.20
CA PRO A 86 13.73 -14.45 -11.98
C PRO A 86 13.14 -15.86 -11.77
N ALA A 87 13.98 -16.89 -11.78
CA ALA A 87 13.55 -18.27 -11.59
C ALA A 87 12.83 -18.48 -10.24
N ARG A 88 13.34 -17.86 -9.16
CA ARG A 88 12.74 -17.89 -7.83
C ARG A 88 11.36 -17.20 -7.79
N ASN A 89 11.11 -16.19 -8.63
CA ASN A 89 9.90 -15.38 -8.56
C ASN A 89 8.62 -16.19 -8.80
N ARG A 90 8.68 -17.32 -9.53
CA ARG A 90 7.57 -18.27 -9.67
C ARG A 90 7.11 -18.85 -8.33
N ILE A 91 8.02 -19.03 -7.38
CA ILE A 91 7.64 -19.51 -6.04
C ILE A 91 6.92 -18.40 -5.27
N ILE A 92 7.34 -17.15 -5.46
CA ILE A 92 6.68 -16.01 -4.84
C ILE A 92 5.26 -15.86 -5.37
N SER A 93 5.06 -15.92 -6.69
CA SER A 93 3.72 -15.86 -7.29
C SER A 93 2.87 -17.07 -6.90
N GLY A 94 3.42 -18.28 -6.99
CA GLY A 94 2.71 -19.51 -6.68
C GLY A 94 2.26 -19.65 -5.22
N LEU A 95 3.04 -19.11 -4.27
CA LEU A 95 2.68 -19.08 -2.84
C LEU A 95 1.72 -17.93 -2.49
N SER A 96 1.45 -17.01 -3.43
CA SER A 96 0.62 -15.85 -3.19
C SER A 96 -0.77 -16.04 -3.79
N GLU A 97 -1.82 -15.61 -3.10
CA GLU A 97 -3.16 -15.55 -3.67
C GLU A 97 -3.30 -14.40 -4.65
N GLY A 98 -2.54 -13.32 -4.44
CA GLY A 98 -2.48 -12.19 -5.34
C GLY A 98 -1.15 -11.45 -5.28
N THR A 99 -0.88 -10.66 -6.30
CA THR A 99 0.33 -9.85 -6.41
C THR A 99 -0.03 -8.38 -6.53
N LEU A 100 0.42 -7.56 -5.59
CA LEU A 100 0.24 -6.11 -5.64
C LEU A 100 1.53 -5.42 -6.10
N VAL A 101 1.46 -4.69 -7.21
CA VAL A 101 2.54 -3.86 -7.71
C VAL A 101 2.27 -2.41 -7.34
N VAL A 102 3.04 -1.90 -6.37
CA VAL A 102 2.89 -0.52 -5.88
C VAL A 102 3.56 0.47 -6.82
N GLU A 103 4.75 0.12 -7.34
CA GLU A 103 5.55 0.98 -8.19
C GLU A 103 6.48 0.13 -9.07
N ALA A 104 6.45 0.35 -10.37
CA ALA A 104 7.31 -0.33 -11.32
C ALA A 104 7.61 0.57 -12.53
N ALA A 105 8.89 0.74 -12.87
CA ALA A 105 9.29 1.26 -14.17
C ALA A 105 9.05 0.20 -15.26
N GLN A 106 9.05 0.60 -16.53
CA GLN A 106 8.76 -0.29 -17.67
C GLN A 106 9.66 -1.54 -17.76
N ARG A 107 10.86 -1.51 -17.19
CA ARG A 107 11.82 -2.62 -17.15
C ARG A 107 12.13 -3.06 -15.72
N SER A 108 11.15 -3.07 -14.84
CA SER A 108 11.32 -3.49 -13.46
C SER A 108 11.24 -5.02 -13.33
N GLY A 109 12.12 -5.61 -12.50
CA GLY A 109 12.01 -7.03 -12.14
C GLY A 109 10.70 -7.40 -11.43
N SER A 110 9.98 -6.43 -10.87
CA SER A 110 8.65 -6.63 -10.30
C SER A 110 7.62 -7.07 -11.35
N LEU A 111 7.78 -6.62 -12.59
CA LEU A 111 6.88 -6.99 -13.70
C LEU A 111 6.99 -8.47 -14.03
N ILE A 112 8.20 -9.05 -13.93
CA ILE A 112 8.42 -10.49 -14.17
C ILE A 112 7.57 -11.32 -13.20
N THR A 113 7.53 -10.93 -11.91
CA THR A 113 6.70 -11.63 -10.92
C THR A 113 5.21 -11.45 -11.19
N ALA A 114 4.79 -10.26 -11.60
CA ALA A 114 3.40 -9.97 -11.95
C ALA A 114 2.95 -10.75 -13.19
N GLU A 115 3.80 -10.85 -14.22
CA GLU A 115 3.55 -11.64 -15.43
C GLU A 115 3.44 -13.15 -15.11
N MET A 116 4.32 -13.65 -14.24
CA MET A 116 4.23 -15.04 -13.75
C MET A 116 2.92 -15.28 -13.01
N ALA A 117 2.52 -14.37 -12.11
CA ALA A 117 1.26 -14.46 -11.39
C ALA A 117 0.06 -14.50 -12.36
N LEU A 118 0.03 -13.64 -13.38
CA LEU A 118 -1.01 -13.66 -14.41
C LEU A 118 -1.03 -14.98 -15.18
N SER A 119 0.14 -15.50 -15.56
CA SER A 119 0.23 -16.79 -16.28
C SER A 119 -0.21 -17.99 -15.44
N GLU A 120 -0.12 -17.88 -14.12
CA GLU A 120 -0.57 -18.89 -13.14
C GLU A 120 -2.04 -18.69 -12.74
N GLY A 121 -2.75 -17.74 -13.35
CA GLY A 121 -4.16 -17.44 -13.05
C GLY A 121 -4.36 -16.78 -11.67
N ARG A 122 -3.33 -16.13 -11.14
CA ARG A 122 -3.40 -15.38 -9.88
C ARG A 122 -3.85 -13.95 -10.13
N ASP A 123 -4.52 -13.36 -9.16
CA ASP A 123 -4.92 -11.96 -9.23
C ASP A 123 -3.71 -11.03 -9.17
N VAL A 124 -3.68 -10.05 -10.07
CA VAL A 124 -2.65 -9.00 -10.08
C VAL A 124 -3.32 -7.65 -9.91
N TYR A 125 -2.83 -6.91 -8.94
CA TYR A 125 -3.28 -5.58 -8.59
C TYR A 125 -2.16 -4.57 -8.84
N ALA A 126 -2.50 -3.40 -9.33
CA ALA A 126 -1.52 -2.34 -9.56
C ALA A 126 -2.04 -0.99 -9.08
N ILE A 127 -1.18 -0.26 -8.37
CA ILE A 127 -1.48 1.10 -7.93
C ILE A 127 -1.18 2.05 -9.10
N PRO A 128 -2.14 2.89 -9.51
CA PRO A 128 -1.90 3.91 -10.51
C PRO A 128 -0.95 4.98 -9.94
N GLY A 129 -0.22 5.63 -10.83
CA GLY A 129 0.65 6.74 -10.45
C GLY A 129 0.63 7.84 -11.51
N SER A 130 1.39 8.90 -11.28
CA SER A 130 1.47 10.00 -12.23
C SER A 130 1.97 9.52 -13.58
N ILE A 131 1.31 9.96 -14.66
CA ILE A 131 1.72 9.69 -16.06
C ILE A 131 3.09 10.30 -16.39
N TYR A 132 3.52 11.29 -15.64
CA TYR A 132 4.82 11.95 -15.78
C TYR A 132 5.93 11.23 -15.02
N SER A 133 5.59 10.26 -14.14
CA SER A 133 6.56 9.49 -13.40
C SER A 133 7.01 8.25 -14.21
N PRO A 134 8.32 8.14 -14.51
CA PRO A 134 8.85 6.92 -15.16
C PRO A 134 8.62 5.65 -14.31
N GLN A 135 8.41 5.81 -13.01
CA GLN A 135 8.20 4.72 -12.06
C GLN A 135 6.78 4.13 -12.11
N SER A 136 5.84 4.84 -12.73
CA SER A 136 4.45 4.40 -12.85
C SER A 136 4.19 3.64 -14.17
N GLY A 137 5.10 3.75 -15.14
CA GLY A 137 4.91 3.20 -16.47
C GLY A 137 4.67 1.69 -16.52
N GLY A 138 5.32 0.92 -15.63
CA GLY A 138 5.10 -0.52 -15.50
C GLY A 138 3.72 -0.85 -14.90
N CYS A 139 3.28 -0.12 -13.87
CA CYS A 139 1.94 -0.28 -13.29
C CYS A 139 0.86 0.02 -14.33
N HIS A 140 1.02 1.10 -15.12
CA HIS A 140 0.09 1.43 -16.20
C HIS A 140 0.01 0.33 -17.27
N ASN A 141 1.14 -0.28 -17.62
CA ASN A 141 1.16 -1.38 -18.59
C ASN A 141 0.47 -2.63 -18.02
N LEU A 142 0.67 -2.95 -16.74
CA LEU A 142 -0.03 -4.05 -16.09
C LEU A 142 -1.55 -3.82 -16.08
N ILE A 143 -2.00 -2.61 -15.76
CA ILE A 143 -3.44 -2.26 -15.80
C ILE A 143 -4.02 -2.43 -17.20
N ARG A 144 -3.30 -1.99 -18.25
CA ARG A 144 -3.71 -2.21 -19.64
C ARG A 144 -3.73 -3.69 -20.04
N ALA A 145 -2.87 -4.49 -19.44
CA ALA A 145 -2.81 -5.95 -19.64
C ALA A 145 -3.86 -6.72 -18.83
N GLY A 146 -4.70 -6.03 -18.04
CA GLY A 146 -5.79 -6.65 -17.29
C GLY A 146 -5.55 -6.77 -15.78
N ALA A 147 -4.44 -6.25 -15.24
CA ALA A 147 -4.27 -6.14 -13.81
C ALA A 147 -5.31 -5.15 -13.24
N ARG A 148 -5.84 -5.46 -12.06
CA ARG A 148 -6.85 -4.61 -11.42
C ARG A 148 -6.21 -3.36 -10.85
N LEU A 149 -6.75 -2.21 -11.22
CA LEU A 149 -6.38 -0.94 -10.61
C LEU A 149 -6.94 -0.90 -9.19
N VAL A 150 -6.09 -0.56 -8.22
CA VAL A 150 -6.48 -0.39 -6.82
C VAL A 150 -5.86 0.88 -6.26
N GLU A 151 -6.66 1.66 -5.55
CA GLU A 151 -6.26 2.89 -4.90
C GLU A 151 -6.14 2.71 -3.39
N THR A 152 -6.87 1.74 -2.83
CA THR A 152 -6.92 1.46 -1.40
C THR A 152 -6.74 -0.03 -1.09
N PRO A 153 -6.18 -0.39 0.08
CA PRO A 153 -6.09 -1.79 0.51
C PRO A 153 -7.46 -2.45 0.66
N GLN A 154 -8.48 -1.67 1.01
CA GLN A 154 -9.84 -2.15 1.21
C GLN A 154 -10.45 -2.73 -0.06
N GLU A 155 -10.15 -2.17 -1.23
CA GLU A 155 -10.59 -2.69 -2.53
C GLU A 155 -10.09 -4.12 -2.75
N ILE A 156 -8.83 -4.40 -2.40
CA ILE A 156 -8.27 -5.75 -2.49
C ILE A 156 -9.02 -6.70 -1.56
N LEU A 157 -9.27 -6.29 -0.31
CA LEU A 157 -9.98 -7.12 0.67
C LEU A 157 -11.42 -7.41 0.24
N VAL A 158 -12.11 -6.44 -0.35
CA VAL A 158 -13.46 -6.60 -0.90
C VAL A 158 -13.45 -7.59 -2.06
N GLU A 159 -12.53 -7.45 -3.00
CA GLU A 159 -12.41 -8.33 -4.15
C GLU A 159 -12.10 -9.78 -3.75
N MET A 160 -11.25 -9.94 -2.74
CA MET A 160 -10.94 -11.25 -2.16
C MET A 160 -12.06 -11.78 -1.25
N ARG A 161 -13.17 -11.07 -1.12
CA ARG A 161 -14.33 -11.41 -0.27
C ARG A 161 -14.01 -11.59 1.21
N LEU A 162 -12.99 -10.88 1.69
CA LEU A 162 -12.52 -10.97 3.07
C LEU A 162 -13.14 -9.91 3.98
N THR A 163 -13.64 -8.85 3.40
CA THR A 163 -14.40 -7.81 4.09
C THR A 163 -15.62 -7.43 3.28
N GLU A 164 -16.68 -7.02 3.97
CA GLU A 164 -17.78 -6.34 3.28
C GLU A 164 -17.29 -5.00 2.74
N PRO A 165 -17.82 -4.53 1.61
CA PRO A 165 -17.51 -3.20 1.10
C PRO A 165 -17.77 -2.16 2.18
N PRO A 166 -16.97 -1.10 2.26
CA PRO A 166 -17.13 -0.08 3.30
C PRO A 166 -18.55 0.48 3.27
N ARG A 167 -19.24 0.35 4.39
CA ARG A 167 -20.70 0.56 4.47
C ARG A 167 -21.14 2.01 4.23
N ARG A 168 -20.25 3.01 4.26
CA ARG A 168 -20.65 4.41 3.98
C ARG A 168 -19.49 5.29 3.53
N PRO A 169 -19.68 6.11 2.48
CA PRO A 169 -18.77 7.21 2.18
C PRO A 169 -18.75 8.21 3.35
N VAL A 170 -17.62 8.89 3.54
CA VAL A 170 -17.42 9.91 4.60
C VAL A 170 -18.55 10.97 4.61
N ARG A 171 -19.15 11.24 3.45
CA ARG A 171 -20.29 12.16 3.29
C ARG A 171 -21.50 11.84 4.14
N GLU A 172 -21.76 10.56 4.46
CA GLU A 172 -22.93 10.16 5.27
C GLU A 172 -22.69 10.26 6.78
N GLN A 173 -21.45 10.52 7.21
CA GLN A 173 -21.09 10.69 8.62
C GLN A 173 -20.94 12.16 9.01
N LEU A 174 -21.07 13.07 8.06
CA LEU A 174 -20.97 14.50 8.27
C LEU A 174 -22.32 15.08 8.64
N THR A 175 -22.33 15.95 9.66
CA THR A 175 -23.48 16.84 9.87
C THR A 175 -23.64 17.80 8.69
N PRO A 176 -24.82 18.39 8.47
CA PRO A 176 -25.01 19.35 7.39
C PRO A 176 -23.98 20.51 7.40
N GLU A 177 -23.57 20.95 8.60
CA GLU A 177 -22.58 22.00 8.80
C GLU A 177 -21.17 21.52 8.46
N GLU A 178 -20.77 20.33 8.93
CA GLU A 178 -19.50 19.70 8.57
C GLU A 178 -19.39 19.41 7.07
N ALA A 179 -20.49 19.03 6.43
CA ALA A 179 -20.53 18.79 4.98
C ALA A 179 -20.24 20.06 4.18
N ARG A 180 -20.72 21.23 4.62
CA ARG A 180 -20.42 22.52 3.98
C ARG A 180 -18.92 22.82 4.04
N ILE A 181 -18.31 22.71 5.22
CA ILE A 181 -16.87 22.91 5.41
C ILE A 181 -16.09 21.92 4.54
N TYR A 182 -16.48 20.63 4.55
CA TYR A 182 -15.83 19.60 3.77
C TYR A 182 -15.87 19.88 2.27
N HIS A 183 -16.94 20.52 1.75
CA HIS A 183 -17.04 20.89 0.33
C HIS A 183 -16.06 22.00 -0.08
N VAL A 184 -15.78 22.93 0.81
CA VAL A 184 -14.83 24.03 0.58
C VAL A 184 -13.39 23.51 0.58
N LEU A 185 -13.07 22.52 1.43
CA LEU A 185 -11.73 21.95 1.53
C LEU A 185 -11.38 21.06 0.33
N SER A 186 -10.10 20.99 0.00
CA SER A 186 -9.51 20.18 -1.06
C SER A 186 -8.53 19.14 -0.48
N PHE A 187 -8.13 18.14 -1.28
CA PHE A 187 -7.03 17.22 -0.96
C PHE A 187 -5.67 17.84 -1.27
N ASP A 188 -5.61 18.69 -2.31
CA ASP A 188 -4.37 19.20 -2.87
C ASP A 188 -3.91 20.51 -2.23
N HIS A 189 -4.86 21.34 -1.78
CA HIS A 189 -4.59 22.66 -1.20
C HIS A 189 -5.15 22.75 0.21
N ALA A 190 -4.31 23.19 1.14
CA ALA A 190 -4.74 23.53 2.50
C ALA A 190 -5.21 24.97 2.52
N LEU A 191 -6.37 25.23 3.13
CA LEU A 191 -6.96 26.56 3.31
C LEU A 191 -6.79 27.01 4.76
N SER A 192 -6.44 28.26 4.94
CA SER A 192 -6.43 28.91 6.26
C SER A 192 -7.85 29.10 6.80
N MET A 193 -7.96 29.37 8.09
CA MET A 193 -9.25 29.67 8.73
C MET A 193 -9.98 30.83 8.04
N ASP A 194 -9.26 31.89 7.70
CA ASP A 194 -9.82 33.08 7.07
C ASP A 194 -10.36 32.77 5.66
N GLU A 195 -9.63 32.01 4.87
CA GLU A 195 -10.08 31.57 3.54
C GLU A 195 -11.32 30.66 3.60
N ILE A 196 -11.43 29.81 4.64
CA ILE A 196 -12.63 29.00 4.87
C ILE A 196 -13.81 29.89 5.22
N LEU A 197 -13.64 30.90 6.09
CA LEU A 197 -14.66 31.85 6.47
C LEU A 197 -15.15 32.68 5.27
N ASP A 198 -14.23 33.18 4.46
CA ASP A 198 -14.55 33.96 3.25
C ASP A 198 -15.31 33.11 2.20
N SER A 199 -15.04 31.80 2.16
CA SER A 199 -15.73 30.89 1.25
C SER A 199 -17.15 30.51 1.71
N MET A 200 -17.55 30.90 2.92
CA MET A 200 -18.82 30.51 3.55
C MET A 200 -19.61 31.78 4.06
N PRO A 201 -20.20 32.56 3.14
CA PRO A 201 -20.85 33.83 3.52
C PRO A 201 -22.10 33.68 4.41
N GLU A 202 -22.71 32.51 4.53
CA GLU A 202 -23.93 32.23 5.32
C GLU A 202 -23.63 31.41 6.59
N HIS A 203 -22.69 31.84 7.41
CA HIS A 203 -22.33 31.10 8.64
C HIS A 203 -22.90 31.72 9.93
N GLU A 204 -24.01 32.40 9.86
CA GLU A 204 -24.72 32.91 11.06
C GLU A 204 -25.08 31.75 12.00
N GLY A 205 -24.28 31.58 13.08
CA GLY A 205 -24.53 30.66 14.19
C GLY A 205 -23.62 29.43 14.26
N ALA A 206 -22.83 29.10 13.23
CA ALA A 206 -21.92 27.95 13.29
C ALA A 206 -20.58 28.33 13.94
N ASN A 207 -20.16 27.58 14.96
CA ASN A 207 -18.81 27.70 15.54
C ASN A 207 -17.80 26.94 14.67
N ILE A 208 -17.32 27.58 13.59
CA ILE A 208 -16.40 26.94 12.61
C ILE A 208 -15.14 26.38 13.27
N PRO A 209 -14.46 27.07 14.21
CA PRO A 209 -13.32 26.47 14.91
C PRO A 209 -13.64 25.17 15.63
N LEU A 210 -14.80 25.08 16.27
CA LEU A 210 -15.24 23.85 16.95
C LEU A 210 -15.53 22.74 15.96
N LEU A 211 -16.17 23.05 14.83
CA LEU A 211 -16.45 22.07 13.77
C LEU A 211 -15.16 21.54 13.14
N LEU A 212 -14.19 22.41 12.85
CA LEU A 212 -12.88 21.99 12.35
C LEU A 212 -12.15 21.07 13.34
N LEU A 213 -12.17 21.42 14.63
CA LEU A 213 -11.60 20.56 15.67
C LEU A 213 -12.30 19.18 15.73
N GLN A 214 -13.63 19.15 15.65
CA GLN A 214 -14.39 17.90 15.63
C GLN A 214 -14.08 17.06 14.39
N MET A 215 -13.99 17.69 13.21
CA MET A 215 -13.63 17.00 11.96
C MET A 215 -12.18 16.48 11.99
N GLN A 216 -11.26 17.20 12.64
CA GLN A 216 -9.88 16.76 12.86
C GLN A 216 -9.82 15.57 13.82
N LEU A 217 -10.55 15.58 14.93
CA LEU A 217 -10.67 14.44 15.85
C LEU A 217 -11.32 13.21 15.21
N LYS A 218 -12.26 13.40 14.28
CA LYS A 218 -12.85 12.33 13.45
C LYS A 218 -11.90 11.83 12.36
N GLY A 219 -10.73 12.47 12.17
CA GLY A 219 -9.76 12.14 11.12
C GLY A 219 -10.27 12.43 9.70
N ILE A 220 -11.19 13.36 9.55
CA ILE A 220 -11.80 13.77 8.26
C ILE A 220 -10.97 14.84 7.56
N ILE A 221 -10.30 15.68 8.35
CA ILE A 221 -9.40 16.74 7.90
C ILE A 221 -8.06 16.68 8.64
N THR A 222 -7.03 17.26 8.05
CA THR A 222 -5.70 17.44 8.66
C THR A 222 -5.32 18.91 8.67
N GLU A 223 -4.67 19.35 9.73
CA GLU A 223 -4.07 20.66 9.89
C GLU A 223 -2.56 20.57 9.63
N ASN A 224 -1.99 21.55 8.96
CA ASN A 224 -0.54 21.66 8.74
C ASN A 224 0.11 22.61 9.75
N GLU A 225 1.45 22.78 9.68
CA GLU A 225 2.24 23.63 10.56
C GLU A 225 1.88 25.13 10.47
N MET A 226 1.17 25.55 9.42
CA MET A 226 0.71 26.93 9.20
C MET A 226 -0.76 27.14 9.57
N HIS A 227 -1.35 26.22 10.36
CA HIS A 227 -2.76 26.26 10.75
C HIS A 227 -3.74 26.31 9.56
N ALA A 228 -3.36 25.66 8.45
CA ALA A 228 -4.23 25.51 7.30
C ALA A 228 -4.76 24.07 7.22
N TYR A 229 -6.02 23.93 6.83
CA TYR A 229 -6.79 22.70 6.85
C TYR A 229 -6.97 22.13 5.44
N ARG A 230 -6.88 20.82 5.30
CA ARG A 230 -7.18 20.08 4.07
C ARG A 230 -7.93 18.80 4.39
N ARG A 231 -8.56 18.21 3.38
CA ARG A 231 -9.16 16.88 3.55
C ARG A 231 -8.07 15.85 3.90
N ALA A 232 -8.37 14.99 4.86
CA ALA A 232 -7.47 13.90 5.22
C ALA A 232 -7.44 12.86 4.09
N GLU A 233 -6.25 12.46 3.68
CA GLU A 233 -6.04 11.27 2.86
C GLU A 233 -6.32 10.04 3.75
N ARG A 234 -7.34 9.27 3.44
CA ARG A 234 -7.64 8.00 4.10
C ARG A 234 -7.01 6.83 3.39
#